data_ba00bf4c9a3ef28f63fa4ef79a7a2df6
#
_entry.id   ba00bf4c9a3ef28f63fa4ef79a7a2df6
#
_cell.length_a   1.000
_cell.length_b   1.000
_cell.length_c   1.000
_cell.angle_alpha   90.00
_cell.angle_beta   90.00
_cell.angle_gamma   90.00
#
_symmetry.space_group_name_H-M   'P 1'
#
loop_
_entity.id
_entity.type
_entity.pdbx_description
1 polymer ?
#
loop_
_entity_poly.entity_id
_entity_poly.type
_entity_poly.pdbx_seq_one_letter_code
_entity_poly.pdbx_strand_id
1 'polypeptide(L)'
;MSDRDPKSESSAETRLPSEPARRRETGRLPPRGLSPDTLREIGLFGGLDEETLGVLSRELPIENITVGTRVVNEGDPAREMFVVLEGELEVLKKSPSGAEVRVAMLGPSSWFGEMSILDVQSRSASVRALAPSRLVRISAEHVDRCLYRRDLKAYALFVMNIARELSRRLRVTDSILAHFMGSVAEVYAPKKRG
;
A
#
# COMPACT_ATOMS: atom_id res chain seq x y z
N MET A 1 86.56 6.26 3.77
CA MET A 1 86.49 6.35 2.30
C MET A 1 85.14 5.90 1.92
N SER A 2 84.34 6.88 1.68
CA SER A 2 83.64 7.12 0.42
C SER A 2 82.65 6.04 0.07
N ASP A 3 81.45 6.21 -0.23
CA ASP A 3 80.63 7.39 -0.56
C ASP A 3 79.26 6.86 -1.07
N ARG A 4 78.27 7.65 -0.88
CA ARG A 4 77.07 7.78 -1.74
C ARG A 4 75.86 6.86 -1.51
N ASP A 5 74.87 7.48 -0.86
CA ASP A 5 73.48 7.36 -1.20
C ASP A 5 73.17 7.63 -2.68
N PRO A 6 72.11 7.05 -3.23
CA PRO A 6 71.14 7.95 -3.82
C PRO A 6 69.63 7.59 -3.60
N LYS A 7 68.94 8.64 -3.26
CA LYS A 7 67.65 9.09 -3.78
C LYS A 7 66.44 8.19 -3.61
N SER A 8 65.62 8.67 -2.69
CA SER A 8 64.18 8.49 -2.60
C SER A 8 63.48 8.94 -3.90
N GLU A 9 62.76 8.08 -4.55
CA GLU A 9 61.71 8.44 -5.51
C GLU A 9 60.36 8.45 -4.84
N SER A 10 59.82 9.66 -4.75
CA SER A 10 58.46 9.98 -4.31
C SER A 10 57.45 9.48 -5.30
N SER A 11 56.70 8.46 -4.94
CA SER A 11 55.48 8.06 -5.67
C SER A 11 54.37 9.01 -5.31
N ALA A 12 54.01 9.90 -6.21
CA ALA A 12 52.86 10.78 -6.11
C ALA A 12 51.56 9.92 -6.23
N GLU A 13 50.91 9.72 -5.12
CA GLU A 13 49.53 9.21 -5.11
C GLU A 13 48.60 10.27 -5.70
N THR A 14 48.15 10.00 -6.92
CA THR A 14 47.06 10.75 -7.57
C THR A 14 45.75 10.48 -6.81
N ARG A 15 45.38 11.37 -5.90
CA ARG A 15 44.03 11.39 -5.30
C ARG A 15 43.01 11.74 -6.36
N LEU A 16 42.18 10.78 -6.72
CA LEU A 16 40.93 11.01 -7.45
C LEU A 16 40.04 11.95 -6.63
N PRO A 17 39.40 12.95 -7.24
CA PRO A 17 38.45 13.81 -6.54
C PRO A 17 37.26 12.99 -6.11
N SER A 18 36.96 12.98 -4.80
CA SER A 18 35.75 12.41 -4.24
C SER A 18 34.52 13.12 -4.81
N GLU A 19 33.72 12.40 -5.58
CA GLU A 19 32.39 12.89 -5.99
C GLU A 19 31.58 13.31 -4.74
N PRO A 20 30.93 14.48 -4.78
CA PRO A 20 30.05 14.89 -3.69
C PRO A 20 28.90 13.92 -3.59
N ALA A 21 28.73 13.31 -2.42
CA ALA A 21 27.59 12.48 -2.08
C ALA A 21 26.31 13.20 -2.50
N ARG A 22 25.61 12.69 -3.51
CA ARG A 22 24.28 13.15 -3.90
C ARG A 22 23.39 13.03 -2.64
N ARG A 23 23.08 14.18 -2.05
CA ARG A 23 22.03 14.29 -1.03
C ARG A 23 20.79 13.62 -1.62
N ARG A 24 20.39 12.50 -1.05
CA ARG A 24 19.06 11.94 -1.29
C ARG A 24 18.08 13.00 -0.80
N GLU A 25 17.46 13.71 -1.75
CA GLU A 25 16.35 14.59 -1.46
C GLU A 25 15.32 13.76 -0.73
N THR A 26 15.01 14.17 0.49
CA THR A 26 13.90 13.64 1.27
C THR A 26 12.64 13.94 0.45
N GLY A 27 12.16 12.90 -0.26
CA GLY A 27 11.14 13.02 -1.28
C GLY A 27 9.83 13.55 -0.75
N ARG A 28 9.67 14.86 -0.79
CA ARG A 28 8.38 15.51 -0.70
C ARG A 28 7.76 15.41 -2.10
N LEU A 29 6.77 14.53 -2.24
CA LEU A 29 5.99 14.44 -3.46
C LEU A 29 5.36 15.79 -3.80
N PRO A 30 5.40 16.24 -5.08
CA PRO A 30 4.82 17.51 -5.46
C PRO A 30 3.30 17.51 -5.16
N PRO A 31 2.72 18.65 -4.78
CA PRO A 31 1.30 18.76 -4.53
C PRO A 31 0.52 18.65 -5.87
N ARG A 32 0.22 17.43 -6.29
CA ARG A 32 -0.76 17.18 -7.35
C ARG A 32 -2.12 17.03 -6.70
N GLY A 33 -3.07 17.87 -7.06
CA GLY A 33 -4.47 17.71 -6.67
C GLY A 33 -5.04 16.39 -7.20
N LEU A 34 -6.12 15.92 -6.61
CA LEU A 34 -6.89 14.80 -7.13
C LEU A 34 -7.65 15.26 -8.37
N SER A 35 -7.53 14.53 -9.48
CA SER A 35 -8.27 14.83 -10.72
C SER A 35 -9.26 13.71 -11.06
N PRO A 36 -10.33 14.00 -11.82
CA PRO A 36 -11.23 12.97 -12.34
C PRO A 36 -10.49 11.88 -13.13
N ASP A 37 -9.48 12.24 -13.93
CA ASP A 37 -8.68 11.29 -14.71
C ASP A 37 -7.90 10.35 -13.81
N THR A 38 -7.29 10.86 -12.72
CA THR A 38 -6.62 10.02 -11.72
C THR A 38 -7.57 9.02 -11.10
N LEU A 39 -8.79 9.43 -10.76
CA LEU A 39 -9.80 8.52 -10.20
C LEU A 39 -10.26 7.47 -11.21
N ARG A 40 -10.41 7.84 -12.48
CA ARG A 40 -10.84 6.93 -13.56
C ARG A 40 -9.93 5.73 -13.75
N GLU A 41 -8.64 5.89 -13.52
CA GLU A 41 -7.64 4.82 -13.63
C GLU A 41 -7.69 3.81 -12.47
N ILE A 42 -8.41 4.13 -11.39
CA ILE A 42 -8.52 3.29 -10.21
C ILE A 42 -9.77 2.43 -10.32
N GLY A 43 -9.60 1.11 -10.29
CA GLY A 43 -10.70 0.15 -10.47
C GLY A 43 -11.89 0.32 -9.50
N LEU A 44 -11.66 0.91 -8.32
CA LEU A 44 -12.68 1.24 -7.35
C LEU A 44 -13.76 2.18 -7.93
N PHE A 45 -13.36 3.12 -8.77
CA PHE A 45 -14.25 4.13 -9.40
C PHE A 45 -14.66 3.74 -10.83
N GLY A 46 -14.37 2.52 -11.24
CA GLY A 46 -14.70 2.01 -12.57
C GLY A 46 -16.19 2.11 -12.90
N GLY A 47 -16.51 2.70 -14.06
CA GLY A 47 -17.88 2.89 -14.55
C GLY A 47 -18.62 4.12 -14.00
N LEU A 48 -18.01 4.91 -13.11
CA LEU A 48 -18.56 6.19 -12.68
C LEU A 48 -18.46 7.22 -13.81
N ASP A 49 -19.45 8.08 -13.91
CA ASP A 49 -19.46 9.15 -14.90
C ASP A 49 -18.56 10.34 -14.52
N GLU A 50 -18.33 11.23 -15.48
CA GLU A 50 -17.46 12.40 -15.33
C GLU A 50 -17.92 13.36 -14.24
N GLU A 51 -19.24 13.54 -14.09
CA GLU A 51 -19.81 14.43 -13.08
C GLU A 51 -19.51 13.90 -11.67
N THR A 52 -19.74 12.61 -11.44
CA THR A 52 -19.46 11.93 -10.17
C THR A 52 -17.96 11.93 -9.84
N LEU A 53 -17.10 11.62 -10.83
CA LEU A 53 -15.65 11.69 -10.65
C LEU A 53 -15.20 13.12 -10.32
N GLY A 54 -15.79 14.12 -10.96
CA GLY A 54 -15.55 15.55 -10.69
C GLY A 54 -15.96 15.96 -9.27
N VAL A 55 -17.06 15.42 -8.75
CA VAL A 55 -17.44 15.64 -7.34
C VAL A 55 -16.45 14.99 -6.40
N LEU A 56 -16.14 13.71 -6.60
CA LEU A 56 -15.22 12.97 -5.76
C LEU A 56 -13.82 13.61 -5.73
N SER A 57 -13.32 14.09 -6.88
CA SER A 57 -12.01 14.73 -6.96
C SER A 57 -11.91 16.03 -6.16
N ARG A 58 -13.01 16.73 -5.93
CA ARG A 58 -13.06 17.96 -5.12
C ARG A 58 -13.30 17.71 -3.65
N GLU A 59 -14.05 16.66 -3.32
CA GLU A 59 -14.51 16.39 -1.96
C GLU A 59 -13.55 15.46 -1.17
N LEU A 60 -12.82 14.58 -1.85
CA LEU A 60 -11.97 13.60 -1.19
C LEU A 60 -10.60 14.19 -0.81
N PRO A 61 -10.23 14.16 0.48
CA PRO A 61 -8.94 14.66 0.93
C PRO A 61 -7.80 13.70 0.55
N ILE A 62 -6.64 14.30 0.24
CA ILE A 62 -5.37 13.59 0.07
C ILE A 62 -4.55 13.73 1.34
N GLU A 63 -4.01 12.62 1.82
CA GLU A 63 -3.09 12.55 2.95
C GLU A 63 -1.69 12.17 2.48
N ASN A 64 -0.69 12.92 2.94
CA ASN A 64 0.73 12.60 2.71
C ASN A 64 1.25 11.83 3.92
N ILE A 65 1.72 10.63 3.67
CA ILE A 65 2.17 9.69 4.68
C ILE A 65 3.68 9.51 4.59
N THR A 66 4.37 9.68 5.70
CA THR A 66 5.81 9.44 5.78
C THR A 66 6.11 7.95 5.96
N VAL A 67 7.31 7.52 5.55
CA VAL A 67 7.78 6.16 5.74
C VAL A 67 7.71 5.73 7.22
N GLY A 68 7.30 4.49 7.48
CA GLY A 68 7.15 3.93 8.83
C GLY A 68 5.84 4.29 9.54
N THR A 69 5.07 5.25 9.02
CA THR A 69 3.78 5.64 9.62
C THR A 69 2.77 4.49 9.52
N ARG A 70 2.12 4.17 10.63
CA ARG A 70 0.92 3.32 10.66
C ARG A 70 -0.30 4.14 10.30
N VAL A 71 -0.90 3.83 9.16
CA VAL A 71 -2.11 4.50 8.68
C VAL A 71 -3.33 4.01 9.45
N VAL A 72 -3.38 2.69 9.73
CA VAL A 72 -4.43 2.06 10.53
C VAL A 72 -3.82 0.94 11.38
N ASN A 73 -4.43 0.65 12.55
CA ASN A 73 -4.05 -0.47 13.40
C ASN A 73 -5.14 -1.53 13.45
N GLU A 74 -4.75 -2.79 13.48
CA GLU A 74 -5.67 -3.91 13.69
C GLU A 74 -6.43 -3.74 15.01
N GLY A 75 -7.76 -3.90 14.95
CA GLY A 75 -8.65 -3.77 16.09
C GLY A 75 -9.23 -2.37 16.32
N ASP A 76 -8.67 -1.32 15.69
CA ASP A 76 -9.20 0.03 15.82
C ASP A 76 -10.62 0.13 15.20
N PRO A 77 -11.55 0.86 15.82
CA PRO A 77 -12.82 1.17 15.19
C PRO A 77 -12.59 2.10 14.00
N ALA A 78 -13.32 1.90 12.92
CA ALA A 78 -13.15 2.74 11.75
C ALA A 78 -14.39 2.81 10.86
N ARG A 79 -14.53 3.93 10.15
CA ARG A 79 -15.56 4.18 9.14
C ARG A 79 -14.97 4.88 7.91
N GLU A 80 -13.79 4.46 7.52
CA GLU A 80 -13.07 5.05 6.39
C GLU A 80 -12.21 4.02 5.68
N MET A 81 -11.96 4.26 4.39
CA MET A 81 -11.05 3.50 3.57
C MET A 81 -10.06 4.42 2.90
N PHE A 82 -9.01 3.84 2.34
CA PHE A 82 -7.93 4.58 1.69
C PHE A 82 -7.63 4.00 0.32
N VAL A 83 -7.31 4.88 -0.62
CA VAL A 83 -6.80 4.52 -1.95
C VAL A 83 -5.38 5.02 -2.07
N VAL A 84 -4.46 4.18 -2.52
CA VAL A 84 -3.05 4.52 -2.74
C VAL A 84 -2.92 5.21 -4.09
N LEU A 85 -2.54 6.49 -4.07
CA LEU A 85 -2.18 7.22 -5.28
C LEU A 85 -0.72 6.99 -5.66
N GLU A 86 0.16 7.05 -4.66
CA GLU A 86 1.60 6.92 -4.81
C GLU A 86 2.19 6.28 -3.56
N GLY A 87 3.35 5.60 -3.72
CA GLY A 87 4.05 4.96 -2.62
C GLY A 87 3.81 3.47 -2.50
N GLU A 88 4.23 2.91 -1.38
CA GLU A 88 4.15 1.48 -1.09
C GLU A 88 3.84 1.27 0.39
N LEU A 89 2.87 0.39 0.67
CA LEU A 89 2.46 0.04 2.02
C LEU A 89 2.44 -1.48 2.20
N GLU A 90 2.59 -1.92 3.43
CA GLU A 90 2.41 -3.33 3.82
C GLU A 90 1.20 -3.51 4.72
N VAL A 91 0.53 -4.64 4.56
CA VAL A 91 -0.56 -5.09 5.43
C VAL A 91 0.00 -6.09 6.41
N LEU A 92 -0.19 -5.82 7.71
CA LEU A 92 0.32 -6.60 8.82
C LEU A 92 -0.84 -7.19 9.61
N LYS A 93 -0.76 -8.47 9.90
CA LYS A 93 -1.73 -9.17 10.74
C LYS A 93 -1.06 -9.79 11.95
N LYS A 94 -1.68 -9.67 13.12
CA LYS A 94 -1.19 -10.33 14.32
C LYS A 94 -1.42 -11.84 14.22
N SER A 95 -0.34 -12.61 14.43
CA SER A 95 -0.42 -14.05 14.59
C SER A 95 -0.97 -14.42 15.97
N PRO A 96 -1.35 -15.68 16.21
CA PRO A 96 -1.76 -16.14 17.54
C PRO A 96 -0.68 -15.94 18.63
N SER A 97 0.60 -15.89 18.24
CA SER A 97 1.72 -15.58 19.15
C SER A 97 1.90 -14.09 19.44
N GLY A 98 1.10 -13.22 18.82
CA GLY A 98 1.20 -11.77 18.92
C GLY A 98 2.21 -11.12 17.97
N ALA A 99 2.99 -11.90 17.23
CA ALA A 99 3.92 -11.37 16.23
C ALA A 99 3.17 -10.83 15.01
N GLU A 100 3.64 -9.72 14.45
CA GLU A 100 3.08 -9.18 13.21
C GLU A 100 3.67 -9.91 12.00
N VAL A 101 2.80 -10.37 11.12
CA VAL A 101 3.16 -11.05 9.88
C VAL A 101 2.65 -10.21 8.71
N ARG A 102 3.52 -9.94 7.74
CA ARG A 102 3.12 -9.26 6.51
C ARG A 102 2.31 -10.22 5.64
N VAL A 103 1.07 -9.85 5.35
CA VAL A 103 0.14 -10.67 4.57
C VAL A 103 -0.09 -10.13 3.15
N ALA A 104 0.20 -8.85 2.91
CA ALA A 104 0.08 -8.24 1.58
C ALA A 104 0.94 -7.00 1.43
N MET A 105 1.13 -6.58 0.17
CA MET A 105 1.71 -5.30 -0.23
C MET A 105 0.65 -4.51 -1.00
N LEU A 106 0.65 -3.18 -0.83
CA LEU A 106 -0.26 -2.26 -1.50
C LEU A 106 0.57 -1.18 -2.22
N GLY A 107 0.36 -1.07 -3.52
CA GLY A 107 0.95 -0.03 -4.37
C GLY A 107 -0.12 0.87 -4.98
N PRO A 108 0.24 1.74 -5.93
CA PRO A 108 -0.68 2.63 -6.61
C PRO A 108 -1.92 1.89 -7.17
N SER A 109 -3.07 2.54 -7.13
CA SER A 109 -4.40 2.02 -7.47
C SER A 109 -4.93 0.91 -6.56
N SER A 110 -4.19 0.47 -5.53
CA SER A 110 -4.71 -0.41 -4.47
C SER A 110 -5.55 0.39 -3.47
N TRP A 111 -6.47 -0.31 -2.78
CA TRP A 111 -7.23 0.28 -1.67
C TRP A 111 -7.37 -0.69 -0.51
N PHE A 112 -7.63 -0.14 0.68
CA PHE A 112 -7.79 -0.90 1.91
C PHE A 112 -8.74 -0.19 2.88
N GLY A 113 -9.24 -0.95 3.87
CA GLY A 113 -10.17 -0.44 4.87
C GLY A 113 -11.63 -0.39 4.41
N GLU A 114 -11.94 -0.90 3.21
CA GLU A 114 -13.27 -0.96 2.61
C GLU A 114 -14.27 -1.78 3.44
N MET A 115 -13.79 -2.79 4.15
CA MET A 115 -14.63 -3.63 5.01
C MET A 115 -15.33 -2.81 6.09
N SER A 116 -14.66 -1.81 6.67
CA SER A 116 -15.26 -0.94 7.69
C SER A 116 -16.30 0.05 7.14
N ILE A 117 -16.35 0.25 5.82
CA ILE A 117 -17.43 0.98 5.16
C ILE A 117 -18.66 0.09 4.97
N LEU A 118 -18.44 -1.19 4.63
CA LEU A 118 -19.52 -2.14 4.33
C LEU A 118 -20.11 -2.77 5.59
N ASP A 119 -19.30 -3.10 6.58
CA ASP A 119 -19.65 -3.96 7.71
C ASP A 119 -19.20 -3.33 9.03
N VAL A 120 -19.25 -2.14 9.28
CA VAL A 120 -19.01 -1.40 10.55
C VAL A 120 -18.22 -2.20 11.63
N GLN A 121 -17.24 -3.00 11.20
CA GLN A 121 -16.36 -3.81 12.04
C GLN A 121 -15.04 -3.08 12.27
N SER A 122 -14.32 -3.51 13.31
CA SER A 122 -12.95 -3.05 13.57
C SER A 122 -12.01 -3.39 12.43
N ARG A 123 -10.88 -2.67 12.33
CA ARG A 123 -9.82 -2.95 11.35
C ARG A 123 -9.36 -4.40 11.43
N SER A 124 -9.43 -5.12 10.33
CA SER A 124 -9.00 -6.52 10.24
C SER A 124 -7.49 -6.71 10.24
N ALA A 125 -6.71 -5.67 9.97
CA ALA A 125 -5.25 -5.67 9.90
C ALA A 125 -4.70 -4.26 10.11
N SER A 126 -3.40 -4.17 10.43
CA SER A 126 -2.65 -2.92 10.40
C SER A 126 -2.09 -2.64 9.01
N VAL A 127 -1.96 -1.35 8.65
CA VAL A 127 -1.30 -0.93 7.40
C VAL A 127 -0.22 0.10 7.72
N ARG A 128 1.01 -0.14 7.22
CA ARG A 128 2.18 0.71 7.45
C ARG A 128 2.83 1.11 6.14
N ALA A 129 3.25 2.36 6.03
CA ALA A 129 3.95 2.87 4.86
C ALA A 129 5.41 2.40 4.83
N LEU A 130 5.85 1.85 3.71
CA LEU A 130 7.24 1.46 3.43
C LEU A 130 8.01 2.54 2.67
N ALA A 131 7.30 3.43 1.98
CA ALA A 131 7.83 4.59 1.28
C ALA A 131 6.97 5.81 1.57
N PRO A 132 7.45 7.05 1.28
CA PRO A 132 6.59 8.22 1.27
C PRO A 132 5.41 7.96 0.35
N SER A 133 4.19 8.13 0.87
CA SER A 133 2.97 7.71 0.18
C SER A 133 1.94 8.83 0.16
N ARG A 134 1.06 8.82 -0.86
CA ARG A 134 -0.11 9.69 -0.97
C ARG A 134 -1.36 8.84 -1.02
N LEU A 135 -2.28 9.11 -0.13
CA LEU A 135 -3.52 8.34 0.02
C LEU A 135 -4.72 9.25 -0.15
N VAL A 136 -5.74 8.79 -0.87
CA VAL A 136 -7.08 9.39 -0.81
C VAL A 136 -7.83 8.75 0.33
N ARG A 137 -8.35 9.57 1.26
CA ARG A 137 -9.20 9.10 2.35
C ARG A 137 -10.68 9.22 1.99
N ILE A 138 -11.43 8.16 2.14
CA ILE A 138 -12.85 8.06 1.83
C ILE A 138 -13.58 7.62 3.10
N SER A 139 -14.32 8.52 3.74
CA SER A 139 -15.14 8.19 4.89
C SER A 139 -16.54 7.68 4.48
N ALA A 140 -17.23 7.00 5.38
CA ALA A 140 -18.64 6.64 5.20
C ALA A 140 -19.53 7.84 4.87
N GLU A 141 -19.21 9.02 5.43
CA GLU A 141 -19.92 10.27 5.12
C GLU A 141 -19.67 10.73 3.68
N HIS A 142 -18.44 10.59 3.15
CA HIS A 142 -18.17 10.87 1.74
C HIS A 142 -18.98 9.93 0.83
N VAL A 143 -19.06 8.64 1.15
CA VAL A 143 -19.85 7.67 0.40
C VAL A 143 -21.35 8.02 0.41
N ASP A 144 -21.87 8.38 1.58
CA ASP A 144 -23.27 8.81 1.72
C ASP A 144 -23.56 10.07 0.90
N ARG A 145 -22.78 11.13 1.09
CA ARG A 145 -23.03 12.45 0.51
C ARG A 145 -22.71 12.51 -0.99
N CYS A 146 -21.61 11.94 -1.42
CA CYS A 146 -21.13 12.10 -2.80
C CYS A 146 -21.65 11.03 -3.75
N LEU A 147 -22.09 9.86 -3.21
CA LEU A 147 -22.59 8.74 -4.01
C LEU A 147 -24.04 8.42 -3.67
N TYR A 148 -24.34 7.90 -2.47
CA TYR A 148 -25.66 7.35 -2.15
C TYR A 148 -26.80 8.36 -2.32
N ARG A 149 -26.66 9.58 -1.77
CA ARG A 149 -27.71 10.62 -1.87
C ARG A 149 -27.73 11.36 -3.20
N ARG A 150 -26.65 11.25 -3.98
CA ARG A 150 -26.52 12.00 -5.23
C ARG A 150 -26.86 11.15 -6.45
N ASP A 151 -26.31 9.95 -6.54
CA ASP A 151 -26.51 9.02 -7.65
C ASP A 151 -26.44 7.57 -7.14
N LEU A 152 -27.59 6.95 -7.00
CA LEU A 152 -27.70 5.57 -6.54
C LEU A 152 -27.02 4.57 -7.49
N LYS A 153 -26.94 4.88 -8.80
CA LYS A 153 -26.24 4.05 -9.78
C LYS A 153 -24.73 4.10 -9.52
N ALA A 154 -24.17 5.28 -9.27
CA ALA A 154 -22.76 5.46 -8.91
C ALA A 154 -22.44 4.75 -7.59
N TYR A 155 -23.31 4.85 -6.59
CA TYR A 155 -23.18 4.10 -5.34
C TYR A 155 -23.18 2.59 -5.57
N ALA A 156 -24.11 2.08 -6.37
CA ALA A 156 -24.18 0.64 -6.68
C ALA A 156 -22.90 0.15 -7.39
N LEU A 157 -22.37 0.92 -8.36
CA LEU A 157 -21.13 0.60 -9.05
C LEU A 157 -19.93 0.59 -8.09
N PHE A 158 -19.84 1.57 -7.20
CA PHE A 158 -18.79 1.65 -6.19
C PHE A 158 -18.81 0.41 -5.27
N VAL A 159 -19.96 0.04 -4.73
CA VAL A 159 -20.12 -1.15 -3.89
C VAL A 159 -19.82 -2.43 -4.67
N MET A 160 -20.26 -2.53 -5.92
CA MET A 160 -19.93 -3.69 -6.78
C MET A 160 -18.44 -3.83 -7.05
N ASN A 161 -17.72 -2.72 -7.23
CA ASN A 161 -16.28 -2.74 -7.45
C ASN A 161 -15.54 -3.21 -6.18
N ILE A 162 -15.97 -2.76 -5.00
CA ILE A 162 -15.47 -3.31 -3.72
C ILE A 162 -15.74 -4.82 -3.65
N ALA A 163 -16.97 -5.26 -3.91
CA ALA A 163 -17.33 -6.67 -3.83
C ALA A 163 -16.53 -7.55 -4.79
N ARG A 164 -16.28 -7.10 -6.01
CA ARG A 164 -15.44 -7.79 -7.00
C ARG A 164 -14.00 -7.96 -6.48
N GLU A 165 -13.43 -6.92 -5.92
CA GLU A 165 -12.08 -7.00 -5.37
C GLU A 165 -12.02 -7.92 -4.14
N LEU A 166 -12.98 -7.84 -3.22
CA LEU A 166 -13.07 -8.76 -2.08
C LEU A 166 -13.20 -10.22 -2.54
N SER A 167 -14.03 -10.49 -3.56
CA SER A 167 -14.15 -11.82 -4.16
C SER A 167 -12.85 -12.31 -4.77
N ARG A 168 -12.08 -11.43 -5.43
CA ARG A 168 -10.76 -11.75 -5.97
C ARG A 168 -9.77 -12.08 -4.85
N ARG A 169 -9.71 -11.25 -3.81
CA ARG A 169 -8.84 -11.48 -2.63
C ARG A 169 -9.18 -12.78 -1.92
N LEU A 170 -10.46 -13.09 -1.76
CA LEU A 170 -10.92 -14.35 -1.15
C LEU A 170 -10.42 -15.57 -1.93
N ARG A 171 -10.58 -15.57 -3.26
CA ARG A 171 -10.08 -16.68 -4.10
C ARG A 171 -8.57 -16.89 -3.97
N VAL A 172 -7.78 -15.80 -3.87
CA VAL A 172 -6.33 -15.88 -3.65
C VAL A 172 -6.04 -16.50 -2.27
N THR A 173 -6.75 -16.06 -1.24
CA THR A 173 -6.60 -16.58 0.13
C THR A 173 -6.95 -18.06 0.21
N ASP A 174 -8.05 -18.48 -0.42
CA ASP A 174 -8.47 -19.88 -0.49
C ASP A 174 -7.40 -20.76 -1.18
N SER A 175 -6.79 -20.25 -2.26
CA SER A 175 -5.70 -20.97 -2.94
C SER A 175 -4.46 -21.12 -2.07
N ILE A 176 -4.08 -20.09 -1.32
CA ILE A 176 -2.95 -20.13 -0.39
C ILE A 176 -3.26 -21.14 0.73
N LEU A 177 -4.46 -21.09 1.30
CA LEU A 177 -4.89 -22.01 2.34
C LEU A 177 -4.88 -23.46 1.86
N ALA A 178 -5.42 -23.74 0.68
CA ALA A 178 -5.41 -25.07 0.09
C ALA A 178 -3.99 -25.63 -0.12
N HIS A 179 -3.06 -24.78 -0.60
CA HIS A 179 -1.64 -25.14 -0.73
C HIS A 179 -1.01 -25.47 0.62
N PHE A 180 -1.25 -24.61 1.61
CA PHE A 180 -0.72 -24.83 2.97
C PHE A 180 -1.24 -26.12 3.58
N MET A 181 -2.55 -26.39 3.49
CA MET A 181 -3.17 -27.62 4.00
C MET A 181 -2.65 -28.87 3.29
N GLY A 182 -2.44 -28.79 1.97
CA GLY A 182 -1.82 -29.89 1.20
C GLY A 182 -0.40 -30.20 1.67
N SER A 183 0.43 -29.19 1.84
CA SER A 183 1.82 -29.34 2.33
C SER A 183 1.87 -29.95 3.74
N VAL A 184 0.98 -29.52 4.64
CA VAL A 184 0.87 -30.08 5.99
C VAL A 184 0.46 -31.54 5.93
N ALA A 185 -0.54 -31.90 5.09
CA ALA A 185 -1.00 -33.27 4.94
C ALA A 185 0.12 -34.21 4.41
N GLU A 186 0.95 -33.75 3.48
CA GLU A 186 2.09 -34.52 2.96
C GLU A 186 3.16 -34.78 4.04
N VAL A 187 3.44 -33.80 4.91
CA VAL A 187 4.41 -33.94 6.00
C VAL A 187 3.95 -34.98 7.03
N TYR A 188 2.64 -35.06 7.29
CA TYR A 188 2.06 -35.98 8.28
C TYR A 188 1.52 -37.28 7.68
N ALA A 189 1.61 -37.47 6.35
CA ALA A 189 1.20 -38.72 5.73
C ALA A 189 2.09 -39.89 6.20
N PRO A 190 1.53 -41.02 6.67
CA PRO A 190 2.33 -42.17 7.07
C PRO A 190 3.10 -42.70 5.86
N LYS A 191 4.45 -42.78 5.99
CA LYS A 191 5.30 -43.43 4.97
C LYS A 191 4.73 -44.84 4.74
N LYS A 192 4.22 -45.13 3.55
CA LYS A 192 3.88 -46.50 3.15
C LYS A 192 5.16 -47.34 3.31
N ARG A 193 5.14 -48.26 4.30
CA ARG A 193 6.17 -49.31 4.40
C ARG A 193 6.00 -50.21 3.17
N GLY A 194 6.95 -50.15 2.24
CA GLY A 194 7.11 -51.11 1.18
C GLY A 194 7.70 -52.44 1.69
#